data_aead2f5fb6ac898fe808677bea1f6a10
#
_entry.id   aead2f5fb6ac898fe808677bea1f6a10
#
_cell.length_a   1.000
_cell.length_b   1.000
_cell.length_c   1.000
_cell.angle_alpha   90.00
_cell.angle_beta   90.00
_cell.angle_gamma   90.00
#
_symmetry.space_group_name_H-M   'P 1'
#
loop_
_entity.id
_entity.type
_entity.pdbx_description
1 polymer ?
#
loop_
_entity_poly.entity_id
_entity_poly.type
_entity_poly.pdbx_seq_one_letter_code
_entity_poly.pdbx_strand_id
1 'polypeptide(L)' 'MIKFAYTILYVTDVTKSVEFYERAFGFERKFVTPENDYAELLVGETTLSFVSTSLANSN' A
#
# COMPACT_ATOMS: atom_id res chain seq x y z
N MET A 1 -15.39 4.90 -19.83
CA MET A 1 -14.99 5.31 -18.49
C MET A 1 -13.71 4.62 -18.05
N ILE A 2 -12.80 5.38 -17.49
CA ILE A 2 -11.54 4.83 -17.02
C ILE A 2 -11.69 4.36 -15.58
N LYS A 3 -11.24 3.15 -15.32
CA LYS A 3 -11.23 2.61 -13.98
C LYS A 3 -9.80 2.34 -13.57
N PHE A 4 -9.41 2.90 -12.44
CA PHE A 4 -8.10 2.62 -11.89
C PHE A 4 -8.25 1.50 -10.88
N ALA A 5 -7.82 0.32 -11.27
CA ALA A 5 -7.90 -0.83 -10.40
C ALA A 5 -6.71 -0.93 -9.46
N TYR A 6 -5.72 -0.05 -9.63
CA TYR A 6 -4.44 -0.27 -8.98
C TYR A 6 -3.62 1.01 -8.93
N THR A 7 -3.12 1.35 -7.76
CA THR A 7 -2.25 2.49 -7.57
C THR A 7 -1.10 2.07 -6.67
N ILE A 8 0.12 2.49 -7.00
CA ILE A 8 1.30 2.12 -6.24
C ILE A 8 1.92 3.37 -5.63
N LEU A 9 2.18 3.33 -4.32
CA LEU A 9 2.87 4.39 -3.60
C LEU A 9 4.19 3.87 -3.08
N TYR A 10 5.23 4.66 -3.22
CA TYR A 10 6.57 4.33 -2.69
C TYR A 10 6.75 5.04 -1.37
N VAL A 11 7.00 4.28 -0.31
CA VAL A 11 7.08 4.82 1.03
C VAL A 11 8.32 4.28 1.74
N THR A 12 8.76 4.97 2.78
CA THR A 12 9.94 4.52 3.52
C THR A 12 9.60 3.45 4.54
N ASP A 13 8.39 3.46 5.08
CA ASP A 13 7.96 2.49 6.08
C ASP A 13 6.55 2.03 5.72
N VAL A 14 6.47 0.82 5.17
CA VAL A 14 5.20 0.30 4.66
C VAL A 14 4.19 0.11 5.77
N THR A 15 4.58 -0.48 6.89
CA THR A 15 3.65 -0.73 7.98
C THR A 15 3.06 0.56 8.54
N LYS A 16 3.91 1.56 8.75
CA LYS A 16 3.43 2.84 9.27
C LYS A 16 2.50 3.53 8.28
N SER A 17 2.82 3.44 6.99
CA SER A 17 1.97 4.03 5.97
C SER A 17 0.61 3.35 5.93
N VAL A 18 0.60 2.03 5.99
CA VAL A 18 -0.64 1.27 5.99
C VAL A 18 -1.49 1.64 7.20
N GLU A 19 -0.89 1.69 8.38
CA GLU A 19 -1.62 2.05 9.60
C GLU A 19 -2.20 3.45 9.51
N PHE A 20 -1.45 4.37 8.93
CA PHE A 20 -1.94 5.73 8.75
C PHE A 20 -3.18 5.77 7.88
N TYR A 21 -3.13 5.08 6.74
CA TYR A 21 -4.26 5.08 5.81
C TYR A 21 -5.45 4.33 6.36
N GLU A 22 -5.22 3.26 7.11
CA GLU A 22 -6.31 2.55 7.77
C GLU A 22 -7.04 3.46 8.75
N ARG A 23 -6.29 4.22 9.54
CA ARG A 23 -6.89 5.08 10.55
C ARG A 23 -7.53 6.31 9.95
N ALA A 24 -6.83 6.95 9.00
CA ALA A 24 -7.29 8.22 8.45
C ALA A 24 -8.50 8.06 7.56
N PHE A 25 -8.57 6.96 6.81
CA PHE A 25 -9.60 6.78 5.79
C PHE A 25 -10.45 5.54 5.98
N GLY A 26 -10.11 4.70 6.93
CA GLY A 26 -10.89 3.49 7.18
C GLY A 26 -10.73 2.44 6.09
N PHE A 27 -9.64 2.47 5.35
CA PHE A 27 -9.40 1.46 4.32
C PHE A 27 -9.16 0.10 4.93
N GLU A 28 -9.43 -0.94 4.18
CA GLU A 28 -9.31 -2.30 4.66
C GLU A 28 -8.00 -2.91 4.17
N ARG A 29 -7.26 -3.51 5.11
CA ARG A 29 -5.98 -4.13 4.77
C ARG A 29 -6.22 -5.47 4.08
N LYS A 30 -5.54 -5.69 2.95
CA LYS A 30 -5.52 -6.99 2.30
C LYS A 30 -4.39 -7.83 2.87
N PHE A 31 -3.18 -7.28 2.87
CA PHE A 31 -2.04 -7.96 3.49
C PHE A 31 -0.85 -7.01 3.59
N VAL A 32 0.12 -7.39 4.43
CA VAL A 32 1.42 -6.75 4.52
C VAL A 32 2.44 -7.89 4.54
N THR A 33 3.50 -7.78 3.74
CA THR A 33 4.50 -8.84 3.71
C THR A 33 5.27 -8.90 5.03
N PRO A 34 5.78 -10.08 5.40
CA PRO A 34 6.56 -10.20 6.63
C PRO A 34 7.79 -9.31 6.66
N GLU A 35 8.35 -9.00 5.49
CA GLU A 35 9.54 -8.15 5.39
C GLU A 35 9.22 -6.66 5.50
N ASN A 36 7.93 -6.31 5.58
CA ASN A 36 7.50 -4.91 5.67
C ASN A 36 7.95 -4.10 4.45
N ASP A 37 7.96 -4.72 3.28
CA ASP A 37 8.40 -4.05 2.07
C ASP A 37 7.30 -3.90 1.02
N TYR A 38 6.16 -4.53 1.23
CA TYR A 38 5.04 -4.44 0.30
C TYR A 38 3.72 -4.67 1.04
N ALA A 39 2.70 -3.93 0.67
CA ALA A 39 1.37 -4.10 1.27
C ALA A 39 0.30 -3.67 0.30
N GLU A 40 -0.92 -4.15 0.52
CA GLU A 40 -2.08 -3.74 -0.26
C GLU A 40 -3.24 -3.42 0.64
N LEU A 41 -3.92 -2.32 0.33
CA LEU A 41 -5.16 -1.93 0.99
C LEU A 41 -6.28 -1.93 -0.04
N LEU A 42 -7.47 -2.27 0.41
CA LEU A 42 -8.66 -2.24 -0.43
C LEU A 42 -9.33 -0.89 -0.28
N VAL A 43 -9.55 -0.21 -1.41
CA VAL A 43 -10.13 1.12 -1.43
C VAL A 43 -11.30 1.09 -2.39
N GLY A 44 -12.50 0.85 -1.86
CA GLY A 44 -13.66 0.67 -2.73
C GLY A 44 -13.43 -0.52 -3.64
N GLU A 45 -13.42 -0.27 -4.96
CA GLU A 45 -13.21 -1.32 -5.94
C GLU A 45 -11.77 -1.36 -6.44
N THR A 46 -10.88 -0.59 -5.84
CA THR A 46 -9.51 -0.52 -6.30
C THR A 46 -8.56 -1.01 -5.22
N THR A 47 -7.30 -1.19 -5.60
CA THR A 47 -6.26 -1.61 -4.68
C THR A 47 -5.21 -0.52 -4.61
N LEU A 48 -4.84 -0.17 -3.38
CA LEU A 48 -3.76 0.78 -3.14
C LEU A 48 -2.57 -0.02 -2.62
N SER A 49 -1.45 0.03 -3.35
CA SER A 49 -0.26 -0.74 -3.00
C SER A 49 0.81 0.16 -2.43
N PHE A 50 1.54 -0.35 -1.46
CA PHE A 50 2.64 0.36 -0.84
C PHE A 50 3.91 -0.46 -1.04
N VAL A 51 4.95 0.18 -1.56
CA VAL A 51 6.23 -0.47 -1.82
C VAL A 51 7.29 0.33 -1.11
N SER A 52 8.16 -0.34 -0.37
CA SER A 52 9.24 0.37 0.31
C SER A 52 10.22 0.93 -0.73
N THR A 53 10.72 2.13 -0.47
CA THR A 53 11.72 2.72 -1.36
C THR A 53 12.99 1.88 -1.38
N SER A 54 13.28 1.22 -0.28
CA SER A 54 14.41 0.31 -0.22
C SER A 54 14.25 -0.85 -1.21
N LEU A 55 13.05 -1.44 -1.27
CA LEU A 55 12.79 -2.52 -2.22
C LEU A 55 12.85 -2.00 -3.65
N ALA A 56 12.28 -0.82 -3.89
CA ALA A 56 12.25 -0.25 -5.24
C ALA A 56 13.65 0.03 -5.77
N ASN A 57 14.60 0.31 -4.87
CA ASN A 57 15.96 0.64 -5.24
C ASN A 57 16.92 -0.55 -5.17
N SER A 58 16.40 -1.73 -4.94
CA SER A 58 17.25 -2.90 -4.70
C SER A 58 17.82 -3.50 -5.98
N ASN A 59 17.50 -2.98 -7.12
CA ASN A 59 18.03 -3.50 -8.38
C ASN A 59 19.41 -2.99 -8.66
#